data_497b243ac3c4c576b77cbc8dd5ac0331
#
_entry.id   497b243ac3c4c576b77cbc8dd5ac0331
#
_cell.length_a   1.000
_cell.length_b   1.000
_cell.length_c   1.000
_cell.angle_alpha   90.00
_cell.angle_beta   90.00
_cell.angle_gamma   90.00
#
_symmetry.space_group_name_H-M   'P 1'
#
loop_
_entity.id
_entity.type
_entity.pdbx_description
1 polymer ?
#
loop_
_entity_poly.entity_id
_entity_poly.type
_entity_poly.pdbx_seq_one_letter_code
_entity_poly.pdbx_strand_id
1 'polypeptide(L)'
;VSAQTPIAVIGNGSDFNLEMQVDEYDILKVREGMKILVTLDSYKGKVFEAKVTKINPLMNERSKTFTINGSFVQKPEKLYPNITFEANIVLSTKEKALLIPRSYIENDSFVTKANGDKVLVKTGLRDYQKIEILSGITEKDELIKSTK
;
A
#
# COMPACT_ATOMS: atom_id res chain seq x y z
N VAL A 1 3.86 0.53 5.10
CA VAL A 1 4.41 0.84 6.42
C VAL A 1 3.29 0.79 7.41
N SER A 2 3.39 -0.10 8.36
CA SER A 2 2.45 -0.22 9.47
C SER A 2 2.88 0.74 10.57
N ALA A 3 2.12 1.81 10.76
CA ALA A 3 2.29 2.67 11.92
C ALA A 3 1.48 2.06 13.08
N GLN A 4 2.11 1.19 13.84
CA GLN A 4 1.57 0.67 15.09
C GLN A 4 1.91 1.62 16.23
N THR A 5 1.19 2.71 16.34
CA THR A 5 1.26 3.58 17.52
C THR A 5 -0.14 4.06 17.83
N PRO A 6 -0.58 4.06 19.09
CA PRO A 6 -1.91 4.56 19.46
C PRO A 6 -1.99 6.04 19.13
N ILE A 7 -2.89 6.39 18.24
CA ILE A 7 -3.00 7.72 17.69
C ILE A 7 -4.40 8.24 17.96
N ALA A 8 -4.47 9.49 18.40
CA ALA A 8 -5.71 10.15 18.77
C ALA A 8 -6.42 10.73 17.54
N VAL A 9 -7.73 10.55 17.47
CA VAL A 9 -8.60 11.32 16.58
C VAL A 9 -8.95 12.62 17.29
N ILE A 10 -8.44 13.73 16.78
CA ILE A 10 -8.75 15.07 17.31
C ILE A 10 -9.75 15.72 16.36
N GLY A 11 -10.91 16.14 16.85
CA GLY A 11 -11.88 16.84 16.02
C GLY A 11 -12.96 17.54 16.78
N ASN A 12 -13.31 18.73 16.32
CA ASN A 12 -14.54 19.44 16.67
C ASN A 12 -15.62 19.05 15.67
N GLY A 13 -16.64 18.36 16.15
CA GLY A 13 -18.00 18.22 15.60
C GLY A 13 -18.22 17.77 14.15
N SER A 14 -17.40 18.14 13.19
CA SER A 14 -17.61 17.79 11.77
C SER A 14 -16.38 17.28 11.02
N ASP A 15 -15.17 17.61 11.46
CA ASP A 15 -13.95 17.23 10.78
C ASP A 15 -13.01 16.47 11.72
N PHE A 16 -13.03 15.13 11.59
CA PHE A 16 -12.10 14.28 12.31
C PHE A 16 -10.77 14.20 11.54
N ASN A 17 -9.73 14.69 12.18
CA ASN A 17 -8.37 14.53 11.69
C ASN A 17 -7.76 13.27 12.33
N LEU A 18 -7.17 12.46 11.47
CA LEU A 18 -6.35 11.34 11.88
C LEU A 18 -4.95 11.87 12.17
N GLU A 19 -4.48 11.74 13.40
CA GLU A 19 -3.10 12.06 13.74
C GLU A 19 -2.30 10.77 13.87
N MET A 20 -1.23 10.66 13.12
CA MET A 20 -0.38 9.47 13.03
C MET A 20 1.07 9.85 13.27
N GLN A 21 1.82 8.92 13.84
CA GLN A 21 3.27 9.06 13.97
C GLN A 21 3.97 8.09 13.00
N VAL A 22 4.89 8.61 12.23
CA VAL A 22 5.68 7.85 11.27
C VAL A 22 7.15 7.97 11.63
N ASP A 23 7.82 6.84 11.62
CA ASP A 23 9.24 6.73 11.93
C ASP A 23 10.12 7.53 10.96
N GLU A 24 11.26 8.01 11.44
CA GLU A 24 12.27 8.75 10.67
C GLU A 24 12.70 8.00 9.40
N TYR A 25 12.79 6.66 9.44
CA TYR A 25 13.20 5.86 8.28
C TYR A 25 12.17 5.83 7.16
N ASP A 26 10.90 6.03 7.48
CA ASP A 26 9.81 5.91 6.53
C ASP A 26 9.24 7.24 6.06
N ILE A 27 9.51 8.33 6.77
CA ILE A 27 8.95 9.66 6.45
C ILE A 27 9.30 10.13 5.03
N LEU A 28 10.49 9.81 4.54
CA LEU A 28 10.93 10.20 3.19
C LEU A 28 10.13 9.54 2.08
N LYS A 29 9.44 8.44 2.39
CA LYS A 29 8.58 7.71 1.47
C LYS A 29 7.15 8.25 1.45
N VAL A 30 6.76 9.01 2.49
CA VAL A 30 5.39 9.52 2.66
C VAL A 30 5.26 10.88 1.99
N ARG A 31 4.13 11.09 1.33
CA ARG A 31 3.77 12.35 0.67
C ARG A 31 2.30 12.69 0.95
N GLU A 32 1.98 13.98 0.90
CA GLU A 32 0.60 14.44 0.94
C GLU A 32 -0.21 13.85 -0.23
N GLY A 33 -1.47 13.52 0.03
CA GLY A 33 -2.36 12.86 -0.91
C GLY A 33 -2.26 11.34 -0.97
N MET A 34 -1.28 10.71 -0.30
CA MET A 34 -1.19 9.26 -0.24
C MET A 34 -2.39 8.64 0.48
N LYS A 35 -2.80 7.49 -0.02
CA LYS A 35 -3.88 6.69 0.56
C LYS A 35 -3.46 6.09 1.90
N ILE A 36 -4.39 6.13 2.85
CA ILE A 36 -4.28 5.49 4.16
C ILE A 36 -5.42 4.49 4.27
N LEU A 37 -5.12 3.29 4.71
CA LEU A 37 -6.11 2.28 5.10
C LEU A 37 -6.21 2.27 6.62
N VAL A 38 -7.40 2.57 7.13
CA VAL A 38 -7.67 2.73 8.56
C VAL A 38 -8.58 1.63 9.04
N THR A 39 -8.20 0.95 10.11
CA THR A 39 -9.04 0.01 10.84
C THR A 39 -9.32 0.54 12.24
N LEU A 40 -10.56 0.43 12.66
CA LEU A 40 -11.05 0.87 13.96
C LEU A 40 -11.53 -0.35 14.75
N ASP A 41 -11.12 -0.49 15.99
CA ASP A 41 -11.54 -1.61 16.84
C ASP A 41 -13.06 -1.68 17.02
N SER A 42 -13.72 -0.51 16.99
CA SER A 42 -15.19 -0.38 17.07
C SER A 42 -15.91 -0.91 15.82
N TYR A 43 -15.20 -1.06 14.69
CA TYR A 43 -15.72 -1.48 13.40
C TYR A 43 -15.01 -2.72 12.88
N LYS A 44 -15.06 -3.81 13.64
CA LYS A 44 -14.36 -5.06 13.30
C LYS A 44 -14.66 -5.51 11.87
N GLY A 45 -13.58 -5.79 11.12
CA GLY A 45 -13.66 -6.27 9.75
C GLY A 45 -13.94 -5.20 8.69
N LYS A 46 -14.05 -3.91 9.06
CA LYS A 46 -14.19 -2.80 8.12
C LYS A 46 -12.87 -2.03 7.99
N VAL A 47 -12.51 -1.74 6.75
CA VAL A 47 -11.36 -0.88 6.41
C VAL A 47 -11.91 0.41 5.83
N PHE A 48 -11.49 1.53 6.39
CA PHE A 48 -11.86 2.86 5.92
C PHE A 48 -10.70 3.46 5.12
N GLU A 49 -11.05 4.21 4.09
CA GLU A 49 -10.07 4.92 3.29
C GLU A 49 -9.91 6.35 3.76
N ALA A 50 -8.66 6.77 3.93
CA ALA A 50 -8.28 8.13 4.25
C ALA A 50 -7.12 8.59 3.36
N LYS A 51 -6.77 9.86 3.43
CA LYS A 51 -5.65 10.46 2.70
C LYS A 51 -4.77 11.28 3.63
N VAL A 52 -3.47 11.28 3.38
CA VAL A 52 -2.52 12.19 4.03
C VAL A 52 -2.84 13.62 3.61
N THR A 53 -3.08 14.49 4.57
CA THR A 53 -3.42 15.90 4.33
C THR A 53 -2.27 16.84 4.66
N LYS A 54 -1.46 16.48 5.67
CA LYS A 54 -0.35 17.32 6.12
C LYS A 54 0.74 16.48 6.76
N ILE A 55 1.98 16.84 6.50
CA ILE A 55 3.15 16.29 7.18
C ILE A 55 3.78 17.40 8.02
N ASN A 56 3.90 17.20 9.33
CA ASN A 56 4.61 18.15 10.19
C ASN A 56 6.11 17.95 9.97
N PRO A 57 6.86 19.00 9.56
CA PRO A 57 8.29 18.88 9.31
C PRO A 57 9.14 18.76 10.59
N LEU A 58 8.55 19.00 11.76
CA LEU A 58 9.25 18.90 13.04
C LEU A 58 9.19 17.46 13.56
N MET A 59 10.35 16.86 13.71
CA MET A 59 10.49 15.55 14.33
C MET A 59 10.36 15.65 15.86
N ASN A 60 9.66 14.71 16.45
CA ASN A 60 9.70 14.50 17.89
C ASN A 60 11.00 13.76 18.24
N GLU A 61 11.94 14.47 18.85
CA GLU A 61 13.28 13.93 19.16
C GLU A 61 13.25 12.74 20.12
N ARG A 62 12.23 12.68 20.99
CA ARG A 62 12.10 11.62 22.00
C ARG A 62 11.66 10.29 21.37
N SER A 63 10.67 10.33 20.49
CA SER A 63 10.12 9.15 19.83
C SER A 63 10.75 8.85 18.47
N LYS A 64 11.57 9.79 17.93
CA LYS A 64 12.13 9.71 16.56
C LYS A 64 11.07 9.56 15.48
N THR A 65 9.93 10.24 15.66
CA THR A 65 8.79 10.18 14.76
C THR A 65 8.38 11.55 14.27
N PHE A 66 7.73 11.56 13.11
CA PHE A 66 7.07 12.73 12.54
C PHE A 66 5.57 12.59 12.68
N THR A 67 4.88 13.68 13.01
CA THR A 67 3.42 13.71 13.06
C THR A 67 2.86 13.96 11.67
N ILE A 68 1.95 13.08 11.24
CA ILE A 68 1.23 13.19 9.97
C ILE A 68 -0.25 13.29 10.26
N ASN A 69 -0.93 14.18 9.55
CA ASN A 69 -2.37 14.32 9.62
C ASN A 69 -3.00 13.70 8.37
N GLY A 70 -4.14 13.07 8.57
CA GLY A 70 -4.96 12.51 7.50
C GLY A 70 -6.42 12.83 7.69
N SER A 71 -7.19 12.72 6.63
CA SER A 71 -8.64 12.84 6.65
C SER A 71 -9.31 11.65 5.98
N PHE A 72 -10.46 11.22 6.49
CA PHE A 72 -11.25 10.17 5.87
C PHE A 72 -11.81 10.62 4.52
N VAL A 73 -11.77 9.73 3.53
CA VAL A 73 -12.45 9.89 2.24
C VAL A 73 -13.95 9.64 2.43
N GLN A 74 -14.27 8.58 3.17
CA GLN A 74 -15.63 8.27 3.62
C GLN A 74 -15.61 8.09 5.12
N LYS A 75 -16.34 8.96 5.83
CA LYS A 75 -16.40 8.93 7.29
C LYS A 75 -17.21 7.72 7.78
N PRO A 76 -16.79 7.07 8.88
CA PRO A 76 -17.66 6.15 9.60
C PRO A 76 -18.92 6.87 10.11
N GLU A 77 -20.05 6.16 10.20
CA GLU A 77 -21.32 6.72 10.67
C GLU A 77 -21.24 7.31 12.07
N LYS A 78 -20.48 6.67 12.95
CA LYS A 78 -20.23 7.11 14.32
C LYS A 78 -18.74 7.10 14.58
N LEU A 79 -18.18 8.26 14.86
CA LEU A 79 -16.79 8.42 15.25
C LEU A 79 -16.72 9.25 16.51
N TYR A 80 -15.90 8.83 17.45
CA TYR A 80 -15.69 9.56 18.71
C TYR A 80 -14.27 10.11 18.77
N PRO A 81 -14.03 11.28 19.38
CA PRO A 81 -12.69 11.78 19.62
C PRO A 81 -11.87 10.79 20.48
N ASN A 82 -10.55 10.77 20.26
CA ASN A 82 -9.59 9.95 21.01
C ASN A 82 -9.80 8.44 20.88
N ILE A 83 -10.43 7.99 19.79
CA ILE A 83 -10.48 6.57 19.45
C ILE A 83 -9.11 6.13 18.94
N THR A 84 -8.65 4.98 19.41
CA THR A 84 -7.50 4.30 18.87
C THR A 84 -7.83 3.66 17.51
N PHE A 85 -6.94 3.79 16.56
CA PHE A 85 -7.06 3.17 15.25
C PHE A 85 -5.71 2.64 14.77
N GLU A 86 -5.76 1.72 13.87
CA GLU A 86 -4.60 1.24 13.14
C GLU A 86 -4.63 1.84 11.73
N ALA A 87 -3.51 2.40 11.27
CA ALA A 87 -3.41 3.04 9.98
C ALA A 87 -2.24 2.50 9.18
N ASN A 88 -2.49 2.15 7.93
CA ASN A 88 -1.48 1.70 6.98
C ASN A 88 -1.40 2.68 5.81
N ILE A 89 -0.28 3.40 5.70
CA ILE A 89 -0.03 4.29 4.56
C ILE A 89 0.42 3.43 3.38
N VAL A 90 -0.28 3.57 2.26
CA VAL A 90 0.03 2.84 1.02
C VAL A 90 1.13 3.60 0.29
N LEU A 91 2.38 3.14 0.40
CA LEU A 91 3.56 3.81 -0.15
C LEU A 91 3.66 3.73 -1.67
N SER A 92 3.17 2.66 -2.27
CA SER A 92 3.02 2.53 -3.72
C SER A 92 1.84 1.63 -4.03
N THR A 93 0.89 2.13 -4.78
CA THR A 93 0.02 1.31 -5.60
C THR A 93 0.72 1.18 -6.95
N LYS A 94 1.36 0.05 -7.19
CA LYS A 94 1.63 -0.33 -8.57
C LYS A 94 0.27 -0.71 -9.16
N GLU A 95 -0.38 0.27 -9.77
CA GLU A 95 -1.75 0.13 -10.29
C GLU A 95 -1.89 -0.94 -11.36
N LYS A 96 -0.80 -1.51 -11.85
CA LYS A 96 -0.77 -2.60 -12.83
C LYS A 96 0.50 -3.42 -12.71
N ALA A 97 0.68 -4.12 -11.60
CA ALA A 97 1.68 -5.16 -11.59
C ALA A 97 1.16 -6.34 -12.42
N LEU A 98 1.79 -6.61 -13.55
CA LEU A 98 1.50 -7.80 -14.33
C LEU A 98 2.04 -9.00 -13.57
N LEU A 99 1.15 -9.78 -12.98
CA LEU A 99 1.51 -10.96 -12.21
C LEU A 99 1.20 -12.21 -13.04
N ILE A 100 2.18 -13.07 -13.22
CA ILE A 100 1.99 -14.37 -13.84
C ILE A 100 2.27 -15.51 -12.85
N PRO A 101 1.60 -16.67 -12.99
CA PRO A 101 1.95 -17.84 -12.21
C PRO A 101 3.38 -18.29 -12.51
N ARG A 102 4.10 -18.73 -11.50
CA ARG A 102 5.51 -19.17 -11.63
C ARG A 102 5.71 -20.30 -12.64
N SER A 103 4.69 -21.10 -12.88
CA SER A 103 4.70 -22.19 -13.87
C SER A 103 4.77 -21.74 -15.33
N TYR A 104 4.64 -20.45 -15.61
CA TYR A 104 4.72 -19.88 -16.96
C TYR A 104 6.08 -19.30 -17.28
N ILE A 105 7.00 -19.26 -16.31
CA ILE A 105 8.34 -18.71 -16.49
C ILE A 105 9.37 -19.83 -16.57
N GLU A 106 10.28 -19.73 -17.52
CA GLU A 106 11.43 -20.61 -17.70
C GLU A 106 12.71 -19.89 -17.32
N ASN A 107 13.61 -20.58 -16.61
CA ASN A 107 14.93 -20.06 -16.22
C ASN A 107 14.88 -18.64 -15.61
N ASP A 108 13.82 -18.34 -14.84
CA ASP A 108 13.59 -17.06 -14.17
C ASP A 108 13.53 -15.80 -15.09
N SER A 109 13.54 -15.98 -16.41
CA SER A 109 13.67 -14.85 -17.34
C SER A 109 12.90 -14.99 -18.65
N PHE A 110 12.35 -16.15 -18.98
CA PHE A 110 11.67 -16.37 -20.25
C PHE A 110 10.22 -16.81 -20.05
N VAL A 111 9.34 -16.30 -20.90
CA VAL A 111 7.97 -16.78 -21.05
C VAL A 111 7.71 -17.18 -22.49
N THR A 112 6.82 -18.12 -22.70
CA THR A 112 6.41 -18.55 -24.06
C THR A 112 5.02 -18.01 -24.33
N LYS A 113 4.86 -17.24 -25.41
CA LYS A 113 3.56 -16.76 -25.89
C LYS A 113 2.79 -17.87 -26.59
N ALA A 114 1.47 -17.70 -26.75
CA ALA A 114 0.59 -18.66 -27.41
C ALA A 114 0.99 -18.96 -28.87
N ASN A 115 1.67 -18.02 -29.54
CA ASN A 115 2.23 -18.20 -30.88
C ASN A 115 3.55 -19.01 -30.92
N GLY A 116 4.06 -19.45 -29.77
CA GLY A 116 5.30 -20.22 -29.64
C GLY A 116 6.56 -19.37 -29.44
N ASP A 117 6.47 -18.06 -29.48
CA ASP A 117 7.62 -17.16 -29.29
C ASP A 117 8.08 -17.17 -27.84
N LYS A 118 9.38 -17.39 -27.64
CA LYS A 118 10.04 -17.20 -26.36
C LYS A 118 10.46 -15.75 -26.21
N VAL A 119 9.96 -15.09 -25.17
CA VAL A 119 10.23 -13.69 -24.89
C VAL A 119 11.00 -13.55 -23.58
N LEU A 120 12.07 -12.77 -23.60
CA LEU A 120 12.81 -12.39 -22.42
C LEU A 120 11.98 -11.37 -21.64
N VAL A 121 11.75 -11.64 -20.37
CA VAL A 121 11.02 -10.74 -19.46
C VAL A 121 11.91 -10.30 -18.31
N LYS A 122 11.72 -9.05 -17.90
CA LYS A 122 12.32 -8.55 -16.69
C LYS A 122 11.36 -8.79 -15.53
N THR A 123 11.79 -9.54 -14.53
CA THR A 123 11.00 -9.90 -13.35
C THR A 123 11.22 -8.91 -12.21
N GLY A 124 10.20 -8.70 -11.39
CA GLY A 124 10.24 -7.90 -10.17
C GLY A 124 10.10 -8.76 -8.92
N LEU A 125 9.17 -8.37 -8.05
CA LEU A 125 8.87 -9.12 -6.84
C LEU A 125 8.32 -10.51 -7.16
N ARG A 126 8.68 -11.49 -6.33
CA ARG A 126 8.23 -12.88 -6.49
C ARG A 126 7.80 -13.46 -5.14
N ASP A 127 6.76 -14.24 -5.20
CA ASP A 127 6.37 -15.13 -4.11
C ASP A 127 6.45 -16.58 -4.57
N TYR A 128 5.94 -17.52 -3.76
CA TYR A 128 5.98 -18.95 -4.10
C TYR A 128 5.00 -19.35 -5.23
N GLN A 129 4.00 -18.52 -5.55
CA GLN A 129 2.96 -18.80 -6.56
C GLN A 129 3.09 -17.91 -7.80
N LYS A 130 3.48 -16.64 -7.63
CA LYS A 130 3.43 -15.62 -8.67
C LYS A 130 4.74 -14.84 -8.78
N ILE A 131 4.98 -14.32 -9.97
CA ILE A 131 6.12 -13.45 -10.30
C ILE A 131 5.58 -12.19 -10.95
N GLU A 132 6.08 -11.05 -10.52
CA GLU A 132 5.83 -9.75 -11.14
C GLU A 132 6.67 -9.61 -12.41
N ILE A 133 6.04 -9.22 -13.51
CA ILE A 133 6.72 -8.88 -14.75
C ILE A 133 6.79 -7.36 -14.90
N LEU A 134 7.99 -6.84 -14.98
CA LEU A 134 8.25 -5.41 -15.12
C LEU A 134 8.26 -4.97 -16.58
N SER A 135 8.70 -5.85 -17.50
CA SER A 135 8.72 -5.58 -18.94
C SER A 135 8.89 -6.88 -19.74
N GLY A 136 8.60 -6.79 -21.04
CA GLY A 136 8.73 -7.90 -22.00
C GLY A 136 7.41 -8.43 -22.52
N ILE A 137 6.34 -8.39 -21.71
CA ILE A 137 4.97 -8.76 -22.10
C ILE A 137 3.96 -7.75 -21.60
N THR A 138 2.76 -7.80 -22.14
CA THR A 138 1.60 -6.95 -21.79
C THR A 138 0.42 -7.80 -21.34
N GLU A 139 -0.59 -7.18 -20.75
CA GLU A 139 -1.85 -7.85 -20.34
C GLU A 139 -2.61 -8.52 -21.51
N LYS A 140 -2.30 -8.14 -22.75
CA LYS A 140 -2.95 -8.68 -23.95
C LYS A 140 -2.25 -9.92 -24.50
N ASP A 141 -1.06 -10.24 -23.99
CA ASP A 141 -0.29 -11.40 -24.45
C ASP A 141 -0.83 -12.67 -23.78
N GLU A 142 -1.20 -13.63 -24.60
CA GLU A 142 -1.57 -14.97 -24.14
C GLU A 142 -0.30 -15.81 -23.94
N LEU A 143 -0.18 -16.41 -22.78
CA LEU A 143 0.98 -17.25 -22.43
C LEU A 143 0.60 -18.72 -22.37
N ILE A 144 1.51 -19.58 -22.77
CA ILE A 144 1.41 -21.02 -22.54
C ILE A 144 2.31 -21.44 -21.38
N LYS A 145 1.78 -22.42 -20.63
CA LYS A 145 2.50 -22.99 -19.51
C LYS A 145 3.76 -23.68 -20.02
N SER A 146 4.90 -23.39 -19.38
CA SER A 146 6.15 -24.09 -19.68
C SER A 146 5.98 -25.58 -19.39
N THR A 147 6.12 -26.38 -20.44
CA THR A 147 6.17 -27.85 -20.30
C THR A 147 7.64 -28.23 -20.12
N LYS A 148 7.99 -28.52 -18.87
CA LYS A 148 9.25 -29.18 -18.57
C LYS A 148 9.06 -30.66 -18.66
#